data_bc38c0112ffd2a0122e21ce3b7d01625
#
_entry.id   bc38c0112ffd2a0122e21ce3b7d01625
#
_cell.length_a   1.000
_cell.length_b   1.000
_cell.length_c   1.000
_cell.angle_alpha   90.00
_cell.angle_beta   90.00
_cell.angle_gamma   90.00
#
_symmetry.space_group_name_H-M   'P 1'
#
loop_
_entity.id
_entity.type
_entity.pdbx_description
1 polymer ?
#
loop_
_entity_poly.entity_id
_entity_poly.type
_entity_poly.pdbx_seq_one_letter_code
_entity_poly.pdbx_strand_id
1 'polypeptide(L)'
;CMPMSEEISKKLYFPHMVADNTDNHETAFTVSIGHVDTTTGISAKERAYTTRMVVSDDAKPEDFRRPGHNFPLIARKNGVLERNGHTEATVDLMRIAGLKECGLCCEIMKDDGTMMRKNDLIELARKWNLKFITIKAIQEYRKCNEKLVECVAVTKMPTKYGEFVAHCYINKLNGEHHVALVKGDVGNGEDLLCRVHSECLLSLIHIS
;
A
#
# COMPACT_ATOMS: atom_id res chain seq x y z
N CYS A 1 -7.42 15.37 3.28
CA CYS A 1 -6.41 14.77 2.40
C CYS A 1 -7.05 13.77 1.45
N MET A 2 -6.42 13.61 0.29
CA MET A 2 -6.92 12.73 -0.77
C MET A 2 -5.80 11.79 -1.25
N PRO A 3 -5.52 10.71 -0.50
CA PRO A 3 -4.57 9.69 -0.91
C PRO A 3 -4.94 9.02 -2.23
N MET A 4 -3.94 8.82 -3.10
CA MET A 4 -4.12 8.18 -4.39
C MET A 4 -2.86 7.43 -4.82
N SER A 5 -3.00 6.56 -5.83
CA SER A 5 -1.84 5.94 -6.48
C SER A 5 -1.05 6.94 -7.32
N GLU A 6 0.22 6.64 -7.52
CA GLU A 6 1.09 7.44 -8.39
C GLU A 6 0.56 7.49 -9.84
N GLU A 7 -0.10 6.43 -10.29
CA GLU A 7 -0.68 6.34 -11.63
C GLU A 7 -1.78 7.39 -11.85
N ILE A 8 -2.69 7.55 -10.89
CA ILE A 8 -3.75 8.58 -10.95
C ILE A 8 -3.12 9.97 -10.93
N SER A 9 -2.15 10.21 -10.05
CA SER A 9 -1.45 11.49 -9.95
C SER A 9 -0.74 11.85 -11.27
N LYS A 10 -0.05 10.90 -11.90
CA LYS A 10 0.62 11.08 -13.21
C LYS A 10 -0.39 11.32 -14.34
N LYS A 11 -1.46 10.51 -14.41
CA LYS A 11 -2.53 10.67 -15.43
C LYS A 11 -3.11 12.08 -15.42
N LEU A 12 -3.33 12.64 -14.22
CA LEU A 12 -3.99 13.94 -14.05
C LEU A 12 -3.03 15.11 -13.86
N TYR A 13 -1.72 14.89 -14.02
CA TYR A 13 -0.69 15.92 -13.87
C TYR A 13 -0.78 16.68 -12.53
N PHE A 14 -0.74 15.92 -11.41
CA PHE A 14 -0.63 16.49 -10.07
C PHE A 14 0.83 16.46 -9.61
N PRO A 15 1.63 17.50 -9.88
CA PRO A 15 3.03 17.53 -9.49
C PRO A 15 3.18 17.64 -7.97
N HIS A 16 4.34 17.24 -7.46
CA HIS A 16 4.69 17.46 -6.05
C HIS A 16 4.53 18.92 -5.68
N MET A 17 4.05 19.17 -4.47
CA MET A 17 3.83 20.52 -3.94
C MET A 17 5.13 21.30 -3.78
N VAL A 18 6.22 20.62 -3.44
CA VAL A 18 7.56 21.17 -3.26
C VAL A 18 8.59 20.31 -3.95
N ALA A 19 9.68 20.92 -4.40
CA ALA A 19 10.81 20.20 -4.99
C ALA A 19 11.64 19.47 -3.93
N ASP A 20 11.78 20.08 -2.74
CA ASP A 20 12.48 19.52 -1.59
C ASP A 20 11.48 19.30 -0.45
N ASN A 21 11.22 18.05 -0.12
CA ASN A 21 10.25 17.67 0.90
C ASN A 21 10.94 17.56 2.27
N THR A 22 10.65 18.51 3.15
CA THR A 22 11.19 18.58 4.53
C THR A 22 10.20 18.06 5.58
N ASP A 23 9.10 17.39 5.17
CA ASP A 23 8.15 16.79 6.11
C ASP A 23 8.79 15.64 6.88
N ASN A 24 8.55 15.57 8.19
CA ASN A 24 9.11 14.56 9.09
C ASN A 24 8.77 13.10 8.67
N HIS A 25 7.69 12.91 7.94
CA HIS A 25 7.21 11.62 7.45
C HIS A 25 7.38 11.45 5.95
N GLU A 26 8.01 12.41 5.29
CA GLU A 26 8.19 12.45 3.83
C GLU A 26 6.87 12.25 3.07
N THR A 27 5.76 12.76 3.61
CA THR A 27 4.44 12.64 2.99
C THR A 27 4.43 13.35 1.64
N ALA A 28 4.14 12.59 0.60
CA ALA A 28 4.23 13.08 -0.77
C ALA A 28 2.99 13.92 -1.17
N PHE A 29 2.91 15.14 -0.64
CA PHE A 29 1.89 16.11 -1.04
C PHE A 29 2.09 16.53 -2.50
N THR A 30 0.99 16.61 -3.24
CA THR A 30 0.95 17.28 -4.53
C THR A 30 0.34 18.68 -4.39
N VAL A 31 0.36 19.45 -5.48
CA VAL A 31 -0.40 20.71 -5.53
C VAL A 31 -1.86 20.44 -5.18
N SER A 32 -2.47 21.33 -4.43
CA SER A 32 -3.90 21.24 -4.09
C SER A 32 -4.75 21.47 -5.33
N ILE A 33 -5.93 20.84 -5.38
CA ILE A 33 -6.80 20.85 -6.55
C ILE A 33 -8.25 21.17 -6.22
N GLY A 34 -9.00 21.60 -7.22
CA GLY A 34 -10.46 21.72 -7.23
C GLY A 34 -10.98 21.47 -8.64
N HIS A 35 -12.16 20.84 -8.77
CA HIS A 35 -12.75 20.64 -10.08
C HIS A 35 -13.24 21.98 -10.67
N VAL A 36 -13.14 22.12 -11.99
CA VAL A 36 -13.51 23.38 -12.69
C VAL A 36 -14.98 23.76 -12.53
N ASP A 37 -15.88 22.78 -12.32
CA ASP A 37 -17.32 23.02 -12.11
C ASP A 37 -17.68 23.39 -10.66
N THR A 38 -16.68 23.46 -9.76
CA THR A 38 -16.92 23.94 -8.38
C THR A 38 -16.81 25.47 -8.30
N THR A 39 -17.45 26.06 -7.30
CA THR A 39 -17.28 27.49 -7.01
C THR A 39 -15.95 27.73 -6.30
N THR A 40 -15.94 27.82 -4.96
CA THR A 40 -14.71 27.87 -4.18
C THR A 40 -14.09 26.51 -3.93
N GLY A 41 -14.84 25.42 -4.09
CA GLY A 41 -14.39 24.05 -3.86
C GLY A 41 -14.20 23.66 -2.39
N ILE A 42 -14.59 24.52 -1.43
CA ILE A 42 -14.30 24.31 0.00
C ILE A 42 -15.39 23.53 0.74
N SER A 43 -16.64 23.57 0.27
CA SER A 43 -17.74 22.86 0.92
C SER A 43 -17.51 21.34 0.88
N ALA A 44 -18.06 20.61 1.85
CA ALA A 44 -17.98 19.14 1.86
C ALA A 44 -18.52 18.52 0.56
N LYS A 45 -19.60 19.10 0.02
CA LYS A 45 -20.20 18.68 -1.26
C LYS A 45 -19.24 18.85 -2.42
N GLU A 46 -18.58 20.00 -2.54
CA GLU A 46 -17.65 20.29 -3.63
C GLU A 46 -16.35 19.50 -3.52
N ARG A 47 -15.83 19.29 -2.29
CA ARG A 47 -14.67 18.40 -2.08
C ARG A 47 -15.00 16.96 -2.48
N ALA A 48 -16.18 16.46 -2.09
CA ALA A 48 -16.63 15.13 -2.50
C ALA A 48 -16.83 15.05 -4.01
N TYR A 49 -17.35 16.10 -4.65
CA TYR A 49 -17.48 16.18 -6.09
C TYR A 49 -16.12 16.12 -6.79
N THR A 50 -15.17 16.97 -6.38
CA THR A 50 -13.80 16.95 -6.91
C THR A 50 -13.17 15.56 -6.82
N THR A 51 -13.32 14.88 -5.67
CA THR A 51 -12.77 13.54 -5.47
C THR A 51 -13.40 12.50 -6.40
N ARG A 52 -14.73 12.56 -6.58
CA ARG A 52 -15.43 11.67 -7.53
C ARG A 52 -14.96 11.89 -8.97
N MET A 53 -14.68 13.13 -9.35
CA MET A 53 -14.19 13.44 -10.70
C MET A 53 -12.76 12.94 -10.91
N VAL A 54 -11.89 12.94 -9.88
CA VAL A 54 -10.55 12.35 -9.97
C VAL A 54 -10.58 10.87 -10.36
N VAL A 55 -11.56 10.13 -9.88
CA VAL A 55 -11.70 8.69 -10.17
C VAL A 55 -12.59 8.40 -11.39
N SER A 56 -13.07 9.41 -12.10
CA SER A 56 -13.78 9.23 -13.36
C SER A 56 -12.86 8.65 -14.45
N ASP A 57 -13.41 7.76 -15.29
CA ASP A 57 -12.64 7.20 -16.42
C ASP A 57 -12.24 8.28 -17.42
N ASP A 58 -13.10 9.26 -17.63
CA ASP A 58 -12.93 10.36 -18.58
C ASP A 58 -12.15 11.56 -18.00
N ALA A 59 -11.71 11.48 -16.73
CA ALA A 59 -11.00 12.55 -16.06
C ALA A 59 -9.73 12.95 -16.81
N LYS A 60 -9.57 14.27 -17.04
CA LYS A 60 -8.44 14.89 -17.71
C LYS A 60 -7.76 15.93 -16.81
N PRO A 61 -6.49 16.27 -17.06
CA PRO A 61 -5.78 17.29 -16.30
C PRO A 61 -6.47 18.66 -16.29
N GLU A 62 -7.14 19.02 -17.38
CA GLU A 62 -7.83 20.31 -17.58
C GLU A 62 -9.08 20.46 -16.71
N ASP A 63 -9.64 19.35 -16.22
CA ASP A 63 -10.82 19.35 -15.37
C ASP A 63 -10.53 19.87 -13.96
N PHE A 64 -9.23 20.07 -13.64
CA PHE A 64 -8.80 20.42 -12.28
C PHE A 64 -8.03 21.74 -12.25
N ARG A 65 -8.53 22.69 -11.47
CA ARG A 65 -7.83 23.92 -11.09
C ARG A 65 -6.73 23.65 -10.10
N ARG A 66 -5.65 24.36 -10.18
CA ARG A 66 -4.48 24.35 -9.29
C ARG A 66 -4.11 25.80 -8.95
N PRO A 67 -4.17 26.22 -7.67
CA PRO A 67 -4.52 25.47 -6.47
C PRO A 67 -6.02 25.25 -6.29
N GLY A 68 -6.39 24.45 -5.28
CA GLY A 68 -7.77 24.18 -4.84
C GLY A 68 -7.83 23.80 -3.36
N HIS A 69 -8.92 23.13 -2.94
CA HIS A 69 -9.15 22.81 -1.54
C HIS A 69 -9.14 21.29 -1.23
N ASN A 70 -8.80 20.46 -2.20
CA ASN A 70 -8.45 19.06 -1.99
C ASN A 70 -6.94 18.91 -2.06
N PHE A 71 -6.37 18.15 -1.15
CA PHE A 71 -4.92 17.94 -1.02
C PHE A 71 -4.57 16.49 -1.38
N PRO A 72 -4.18 16.22 -2.64
CA PRO A 72 -3.76 14.89 -3.04
C PRO A 72 -2.45 14.49 -2.37
N LEU A 73 -2.36 13.21 -1.98
CA LEU A 73 -1.18 12.57 -1.43
C LEU A 73 -0.85 11.35 -2.26
N ILE A 74 0.40 11.20 -2.68
CA ILE A 74 0.84 10.01 -3.42
C ILE A 74 1.24 8.92 -2.42
N ALA A 75 0.55 7.78 -2.47
CA ALA A 75 0.90 6.61 -1.68
C ALA A 75 2.13 5.90 -2.26
N ARG A 76 2.93 5.26 -1.40
CA ARG A 76 4.00 4.35 -1.83
C ARG A 76 3.39 3.17 -2.59
N LYS A 77 4.11 2.69 -3.61
CA LYS A 77 3.64 1.66 -4.55
C LYS A 77 3.16 0.38 -3.86
N ASN A 78 3.90 -0.08 -2.85
CA ASN A 78 3.56 -1.30 -2.11
C ASN A 78 2.65 -1.04 -0.91
N GLY A 79 2.06 0.16 -0.80
CA GLY A 79 1.09 0.51 0.23
C GLY A 79 1.63 0.35 1.64
N VAL A 80 0.79 -0.15 2.56
CA VAL A 80 1.14 -0.33 3.99
C VAL A 80 2.25 -1.36 4.24
N LEU A 81 2.62 -2.16 3.25
CA LEU A 81 3.76 -3.08 3.34
C LEU A 81 5.11 -2.39 3.10
N GLU A 82 5.10 -1.18 2.53
CA GLU A 82 6.29 -0.34 2.32
C GLU A 82 6.36 0.79 3.35
N ARG A 83 5.26 1.51 3.55
CA ARG A 83 5.16 2.62 4.51
C ARG A 83 3.93 2.48 5.40
N ASN A 84 4.14 2.47 6.71
CA ASN A 84 3.09 2.34 7.72
C ASN A 84 2.33 3.66 7.92
N GLY A 85 1.67 4.16 6.88
CA GLY A 85 0.97 5.44 6.85
C GLY A 85 -0.51 5.33 6.52
N HIS A 86 -1.31 6.33 6.95
CA HIS A 86 -2.75 6.40 6.61
C HIS A 86 -2.97 6.68 5.13
N THR A 87 -2.02 7.34 4.45
CA THR A 87 -2.01 7.53 3.00
C THR A 87 -2.05 6.20 2.28
N GLU A 88 -1.11 5.31 2.63
CA GLU A 88 -1.01 3.96 2.09
C GLU A 88 -2.22 3.11 2.47
N ALA A 89 -2.66 3.20 3.73
CA ALA A 89 -3.83 2.46 4.21
C ALA A 89 -5.10 2.82 3.43
N THR A 90 -5.30 4.09 3.10
CA THR A 90 -6.45 4.54 2.31
C THR A 90 -6.42 3.92 0.91
N VAL A 91 -5.28 3.96 0.23
CA VAL A 91 -5.14 3.41 -1.13
C VAL A 91 -5.28 1.88 -1.11
N ASP A 92 -4.68 1.20 -0.13
CA ASP A 92 -4.81 -0.25 0.01
C ASP A 92 -6.25 -0.69 0.27
N LEU A 93 -7.00 0.04 1.08
CA LEU A 93 -8.43 -0.25 1.30
C LEU A 93 -9.23 -0.10 0.00
N MET A 94 -8.94 0.89 -0.82
CA MET A 94 -9.59 1.05 -2.13
C MET A 94 -9.24 -0.12 -3.05
N ARG A 95 -7.97 -0.52 -3.08
CA ARG A 95 -7.49 -1.68 -3.86
C ARG A 95 -8.15 -2.98 -3.41
N ILE A 96 -8.18 -3.26 -2.10
CA ILE A 96 -8.82 -4.45 -1.52
C ILE A 96 -10.33 -4.48 -1.83
N ALA A 97 -10.98 -3.32 -1.85
CA ALA A 97 -12.39 -3.20 -2.19
C ALA A 97 -12.69 -3.29 -3.71
N GLY A 98 -11.68 -3.45 -4.56
CA GLY A 98 -11.83 -3.45 -6.02
C GLY A 98 -12.23 -2.11 -6.62
N LEU A 99 -11.96 -1.01 -5.90
CA LEU A 99 -12.22 0.35 -6.32
C LEU A 99 -10.96 0.99 -6.92
N LYS A 100 -11.12 2.16 -7.55
CA LYS A 100 -9.98 2.96 -8.01
C LYS A 100 -9.18 3.46 -6.82
N GLU A 101 -7.88 3.48 -6.96
CA GLU A 101 -6.90 3.74 -5.90
C GLU A 101 -6.84 5.22 -5.49
N CYS A 102 -7.98 5.75 -5.07
CA CYS A 102 -8.10 7.12 -4.53
C CYS A 102 -9.22 7.16 -3.49
N GLY A 103 -8.95 7.76 -2.33
CA GLY A 103 -9.93 7.93 -1.27
C GLY A 103 -9.74 9.25 -0.52
N LEU A 104 -10.67 9.56 0.38
CA LEU A 104 -10.55 10.68 1.29
C LEU A 104 -10.16 10.19 2.68
N CYS A 105 -9.27 10.88 3.33
CA CYS A 105 -8.98 10.70 4.74
C CYS A 105 -8.90 12.06 5.46
N CYS A 106 -9.27 12.05 6.73
CA CYS A 106 -9.21 13.22 7.60
C CYS A 106 -8.97 12.75 9.03
N GLU A 107 -8.08 13.44 9.71
CA GLU A 107 -7.84 13.27 11.13
C GLU A 107 -9.07 13.76 11.92
N ILE A 108 -9.39 13.07 13.02
CA ILE A 108 -10.54 13.40 13.87
C ILE A 108 -10.05 14.18 15.09
N MET A 109 -10.50 15.42 15.20
CA MET A 109 -10.20 16.30 16.33
C MET A 109 -11.27 16.19 17.42
N LYS A 110 -10.86 16.44 18.67
CA LYS A 110 -11.76 16.68 19.80
C LYS A 110 -12.26 18.13 19.78
N ASP A 111 -13.31 18.41 20.56
CA ASP A 111 -13.86 19.76 20.68
C ASP A 111 -12.88 20.75 21.32
N ASP A 112 -11.91 20.26 22.11
CA ASP A 112 -10.83 21.05 22.70
C ASP A 112 -9.69 21.38 21.73
N GLY A 113 -9.79 20.93 20.46
CA GLY A 113 -8.78 21.15 19.42
C GLY A 113 -7.63 20.13 19.43
N THR A 114 -7.59 19.19 20.38
CA THR A 114 -6.62 18.10 20.37
C THR A 114 -7.07 16.95 19.48
N MET A 115 -6.14 16.06 19.11
CA MET A 115 -6.47 14.92 18.25
C MET A 115 -7.07 13.78 19.07
N MET A 116 -8.14 13.16 18.54
CA MET A 116 -8.66 11.91 19.09
C MET A 116 -7.61 10.80 19.01
N ARG A 117 -7.51 10.02 20.11
CA ARG A 117 -6.61 8.87 20.21
C ARG A 117 -7.42 7.58 20.22
N LYS A 118 -6.72 6.44 20.26
CA LYS A 118 -7.32 5.12 20.09
C LYS A 118 -8.61 4.91 20.90
N ASN A 119 -8.63 5.25 22.18
CA ASN A 119 -9.80 5.03 23.05
C ASN A 119 -10.97 5.92 22.63
N ASP A 120 -10.73 7.21 22.39
CA ASP A 120 -11.74 8.16 21.91
C ASP A 120 -12.33 7.68 20.57
N LEU A 121 -11.47 7.20 19.65
CA LEU A 121 -11.88 6.71 18.34
C LEU A 121 -12.72 5.43 18.41
N ILE A 122 -12.44 4.52 19.35
CA ILE A 122 -13.26 3.32 19.57
C ILE A 122 -14.66 3.70 20.08
N GLU A 123 -14.74 4.66 20.99
CA GLU A 123 -16.03 5.17 21.47
C GLU A 123 -16.82 5.86 20.36
N LEU A 124 -16.15 6.72 19.57
CA LEU A 124 -16.76 7.39 18.43
C LEU A 124 -17.28 6.38 17.40
N ALA A 125 -16.47 5.35 17.09
CA ALA A 125 -16.85 4.30 16.15
C ALA A 125 -18.10 3.54 16.62
N ARG A 126 -18.19 3.21 17.90
CA ARG A 126 -19.37 2.58 18.51
C ARG A 126 -20.60 3.49 18.45
N LYS A 127 -20.43 4.77 18.81
CA LYS A 127 -21.52 5.77 18.81
C LYS A 127 -22.14 5.94 17.44
N TRP A 128 -21.32 5.94 16.38
CA TRP A 128 -21.77 6.19 15.01
C TRP A 128 -21.86 4.91 14.15
N ASN A 129 -21.71 3.73 14.76
CA ASN A 129 -21.68 2.44 14.05
C ASN A 129 -20.68 2.42 12.87
N LEU A 130 -19.50 2.98 13.09
CA LEU A 130 -18.43 3.02 12.10
C LEU A 130 -17.52 1.80 12.23
N LYS A 131 -16.90 1.39 11.13
CA LYS A 131 -15.85 0.37 11.15
C LYS A 131 -14.58 0.97 11.76
N PHE A 132 -13.93 0.20 12.62
CA PHE A 132 -12.64 0.56 13.22
C PHE A 132 -11.62 -0.54 12.89
N ILE A 133 -10.56 -0.17 12.19
CA ILE A 133 -9.48 -1.06 11.82
C ILE A 133 -8.13 -0.40 12.12
N THR A 134 -7.06 -1.20 12.13
CA THR A 134 -5.69 -0.71 12.29
C THR A 134 -4.88 -0.97 11.03
N ILE A 135 -3.85 -0.15 10.80
CA ILE A 135 -2.92 -0.38 9.67
C ILE A 135 -2.26 -1.76 9.80
N LYS A 136 -1.94 -2.19 11.03
CA LYS A 136 -1.41 -3.53 11.28
C LYS A 136 -2.34 -4.64 10.78
N ALA A 137 -3.64 -4.51 11.02
CA ALA A 137 -4.62 -5.48 10.51
C ALA A 137 -4.66 -5.53 8.98
N ILE A 138 -4.50 -4.38 8.30
CA ILE A 138 -4.39 -4.32 6.83
C ILE A 138 -3.10 -5.01 6.37
N GLN A 139 -1.97 -4.78 7.04
CA GLN A 139 -0.71 -5.45 6.73
C GLN A 139 -0.81 -6.98 6.87
N GLU A 140 -1.42 -7.45 7.95
CA GLU A 140 -1.64 -8.89 8.19
C GLU A 140 -2.56 -9.49 7.13
N TYR A 141 -3.66 -8.81 6.82
CA TYR A 141 -4.57 -9.23 5.76
C TYR A 141 -3.86 -9.37 4.42
N ARG A 142 -3.08 -8.37 4.00
CA ARG A 142 -2.34 -8.40 2.74
C ARG A 142 -1.30 -9.51 2.72
N LYS A 143 -0.54 -9.71 3.81
CA LYS A 143 0.45 -10.80 3.92
C LYS A 143 -0.18 -12.19 3.79
N CYS A 144 -1.41 -12.37 4.30
CA CYS A 144 -2.11 -13.66 4.23
C CYS A 144 -2.80 -13.90 2.88
N ASN A 145 -3.23 -12.84 2.18
CA ASN A 145 -4.08 -12.96 0.99
C ASN A 145 -3.36 -12.61 -0.32
N GLU A 146 -2.19 -11.97 -0.27
CA GLU A 146 -1.43 -11.61 -1.48
C GLU A 146 -0.23 -12.54 -1.68
N LYS A 147 0.02 -12.93 -2.92
CA LYS A 147 1.22 -13.67 -3.31
C LYS A 147 2.39 -12.70 -3.48
N LEU A 148 3.12 -12.47 -2.39
CA LEU A 148 4.23 -11.50 -2.32
C LEU A 148 5.55 -12.00 -2.92
N VAL A 149 5.64 -13.28 -3.25
CA VAL A 149 6.82 -13.89 -3.87
C VAL A 149 6.45 -14.52 -5.21
N GLU A 150 7.40 -14.53 -6.14
CA GLU A 150 7.25 -15.12 -7.45
C GLU A 150 8.39 -16.10 -7.72
N CYS A 151 8.05 -17.34 -8.14
CA CYS A 151 9.03 -18.30 -8.57
C CYS A 151 9.47 -17.96 -10.00
N VAL A 152 10.73 -17.58 -10.16
CA VAL A 152 11.29 -17.11 -11.45
C VAL A 152 12.16 -18.16 -12.14
N ALA A 153 12.65 -19.15 -11.41
CA ALA A 153 13.44 -20.23 -11.98
C ALA A 153 13.33 -21.49 -11.14
N VAL A 154 13.39 -22.63 -11.81
CA VAL A 154 13.44 -23.97 -11.19
C VAL A 154 14.53 -24.77 -11.86
N THR A 155 15.44 -25.35 -11.08
CA THR A 155 16.53 -26.16 -11.62
C THR A 155 16.83 -27.36 -10.74
N LYS A 156 17.30 -28.44 -11.36
CA LYS A 156 17.80 -29.62 -10.64
C LYS A 156 19.15 -29.29 -10.00
N MET A 157 19.31 -29.69 -8.76
CA MET A 157 20.52 -29.49 -7.97
C MET A 157 20.98 -30.84 -7.38
N PRO A 158 21.83 -31.58 -8.07
CA PRO A 158 22.39 -32.83 -7.53
C PRO A 158 23.40 -32.47 -6.41
N THR A 159 23.28 -33.15 -5.26
CA THR A 159 24.16 -33.01 -4.12
C THR A 159 24.64 -34.35 -3.61
N LYS A 160 25.65 -34.38 -2.72
CA LYS A 160 26.09 -35.61 -2.08
C LYS A 160 25.00 -36.27 -1.20
N TYR A 161 23.92 -35.54 -0.88
CA TYR A 161 22.78 -36.01 -0.09
C TYR A 161 21.57 -36.45 -0.96
N GLY A 162 21.74 -36.46 -2.25
CA GLY A 162 20.73 -36.82 -3.23
C GLY A 162 20.32 -35.65 -4.14
N GLU A 163 19.32 -35.91 -4.95
CA GLU A 163 18.81 -34.92 -5.89
C GLU A 163 17.84 -33.95 -5.18
N PHE A 164 18.09 -32.67 -5.34
CA PHE A 164 17.19 -31.57 -4.94
C PHE A 164 16.70 -30.83 -6.16
N VAL A 165 15.59 -30.11 -5.99
CA VAL A 165 15.11 -29.10 -6.94
C VAL A 165 15.23 -27.74 -6.27
N ALA A 166 15.98 -26.84 -6.89
CA ALA A 166 16.11 -25.47 -6.42
C ALA A 166 15.03 -24.60 -7.07
N HIS A 167 14.18 -23.99 -6.26
CA HIS A 167 13.18 -23.01 -6.68
C HIS A 167 13.66 -21.63 -6.29
N CYS A 168 13.89 -20.77 -7.28
CA CYS A 168 14.35 -19.39 -7.06
C CYS A 168 13.14 -18.44 -7.05
N TYR A 169 13.03 -17.68 -5.99
CA TYR A 169 11.93 -16.72 -5.79
C TYR A 169 12.46 -15.29 -5.75
N ILE A 170 11.63 -14.35 -6.23
CA ILE A 170 11.83 -12.92 -6.04
C ILE A 170 10.73 -12.41 -5.14
N ASN A 171 11.10 -11.65 -4.12
CA ASN A 171 10.18 -10.90 -3.29
C ASN A 171 9.72 -9.65 -4.08
N LYS A 172 8.42 -9.53 -4.34
CA LYS A 172 7.83 -8.44 -5.14
C LYS A 172 7.92 -7.07 -4.47
N LEU A 173 8.12 -7.04 -3.14
CA LEU A 173 8.16 -5.78 -2.39
C LEU A 173 9.51 -5.08 -2.47
N ASN A 174 10.61 -5.84 -2.41
CA ASN A 174 11.96 -5.30 -2.30
C ASN A 174 12.95 -5.85 -3.33
N GLY A 175 12.52 -6.81 -4.18
CA GLY A 175 13.36 -7.43 -5.20
C GLY A 175 14.37 -8.44 -4.66
N GLU A 176 14.34 -8.77 -3.37
CA GLU A 176 15.24 -9.76 -2.79
C GLU A 176 15.00 -11.16 -3.35
N HIS A 177 16.08 -11.91 -3.50
CA HIS A 177 16.05 -13.28 -4.01
C HIS A 177 16.10 -14.29 -2.87
N HIS A 178 15.26 -15.31 -2.96
CA HIS A 178 15.23 -16.43 -2.02
C HIS A 178 15.26 -17.74 -2.77
N VAL A 179 15.89 -18.78 -2.17
CA VAL A 179 15.98 -20.11 -2.77
C VAL A 179 15.36 -21.13 -1.83
N ALA A 180 14.45 -21.96 -2.35
CA ALA A 180 13.94 -23.12 -1.67
C ALA A 180 14.54 -24.38 -2.30
N LEU A 181 15.26 -25.18 -1.50
CA LEU A 181 15.79 -26.49 -1.92
C LEU A 181 14.78 -27.56 -1.49
N VAL A 182 14.19 -28.23 -2.45
CA VAL A 182 13.14 -29.22 -2.25
C VAL A 182 13.68 -30.61 -2.59
N LYS A 183 13.50 -31.58 -1.70
CA LYS A 183 13.81 -33.00 -1.92
C LYS A 183 12.52 -33.81 -1.84
N GLY A 184 12.18 -34.50 -2.91
CA GLY A 184 10.96 -35.30 -3.01
C GLY A 184 9.73 -34.48 -3.38
N ASP A 185 8.55 -35.05 -3.12
CA ASP A 185 7.27 -34.40 -3.34
C ASP A 185 6.81 -33.66 -2.08
N VAL A 186 6.37 -32.41 -2.24
CA VAL A 186 5.86 -31.59 -1.14
C VAL A 186 4.34 -31.75 -0.93
N GLY A 187 3.66 -32.51 -1.80
CA GLY A 187 2.23 -32.77 -1.68
C GLY A 187 1.39 -31.50 -1.53
N ASN A 188 0.48 -31.51 -0.55
CA ASN A 188 -0.36 -30.37 -0.19
C ASN A 188 0.31 -29.35 0.74
N GLY A 189 1.55 -29.61 1.16
CA GLY A 189 2.31 -28.73 2.06
C GLY A 189 2.07 -28.92 3.56
N GLU A 190 1.26 -29.92 3.95
CA GLU A 190 1.04 -30.24 5.37
C GLU A 190 2.18 -31.13 5.90
N ASP A 191 2.54 -30.89 7.16
CA ASP A 191 3.55 -31.66 7.91
C ASP A 191 4.93 -31.76 7.23
N LEU A 192 5.31 -30.76 6.40
CA LEU A 192 6.61 -30.71 5.76
C LEU A 192 7.71 -30.38 6.75
N LEU A 193 8.79 -31.19 6.74
CA LEU A 193 10.01 -30.88 7.45
C LEU A 193 10.75 -29.75 6.73
N CYS A 194 10.75 -28.54 7.31
CA CYS A 194 11.38 -27.37 6.77
C CYS A 194 12.54 -26.87 7.66
N ARG A 195 13.62 -26.42 7.03
CA ARG A 195 14.70 -25.69 7.68
C ARG A 195 14.89 -24.33 7.05
N VAL A 196 14.74 -23.28 7.85
CA VAL A 196 15.11 -21.92 7.44
C VAL A 196 16.61 -21.75 7.65
N HIS A 197 17.30 -21.21 6.62
CA HIS A 197 18.73 -20.97 6.63
C HIS A 197 19.03 -19.56 6.10
N SER A 198 20.06 -18.91 6.63
CA SER A 198 20.53 -17.63 6.08
C SER A 198 21.24 -17.85 4.73
N GLU A 199 21.31 -16.83 3.89
CA GLU A 199 21.65 -16.87 2.46
C GLU A 199 22.99 -17.48 2.03
N CYS A 200 23.82 -17.94 2.94
CA CYS A 200 25.11 -18.56 2.58
C CYS A 200 24.90 -19.93 1.90
N LEU A 201 24.62 -19.95 0.61
CA LEU A 201 24.51 -21.17 -0.18
C LEU A 201 25.77 -22.06 -0.11
N LEU A 202 26.96 -21.46 0.06
CA LEU A 202 28.22 -22.19 0.20
C LEU A 202 28.23 -23.05 1.47
N SER A 203 27.61 -22.60 2.56
CA SER A 203 27.53 -23.38 3.79
C SER A 203 26.59 -24.60 3.66
N LEU A 204 25.59 -24.54 2.78
CA LEU A 204 24.71 -25.66 2.49
C LEU A 204 25.39 -26.78 1.69
N ILE A 205 26.40 -26.41 0.88
CA ILE A 205 27.20 -27.35 0.08
C ILE A 205 28.30 -28.01 0.94
N HIS A 206 28.77 -27.32 1.97
CA HIS A 206 29.90 -27.72 2.82
C HIS A 206 29.52 -28.22 4.22
N ILE A 207 28.24 -28.38 4.55
CA ILE A 207 27.85 -29.05 5.79
C ILE A 207 28.20 -30.54 5.65
N SER A 208 29.39 -30.84 6.01
CA SER A 208 29.90 -32.19 6.30
C SER A 208 29.50 -32.59 7.70
#